data_2ac5308cbaaa382447ad1609ef594812
#
_entry.id   2ac5308cbaaa382447ad1609ef594812
#
_cell.length_a   1.000
_cell.length_b   1.000
_cell.length_c   1.000
_cell.angle_alpha   90.00
_cell.angle_beta   90.00
_cell.angle_gamma   90.00
#
_symmetry.space_group_name_H-M   'P 1'
#
loop_
_entity.id
_entity.type
_entity.pdbx_description
1 polymer ?
#
loop_
_entity_poly.entity_id
_entity_poly.type
_entity_poly.pdbx_seq_one_letter_code
_entity_poly.pdbx_strand_id
1 'polypeptide(L)'
;MRADFYLPATVGIVFFGIFCALALASLAGKYYERKQGFDVSNMVKEWNARVASWWVITILLLVTFWIGRGGMIALFVAASFATLREFISHVYRNRADHLTIALCFYILLPLQYYFVLTNWFSMFTVLIPVYAFLLLPIIRNMAGDPSQFFDRTAKIQWGVMITIYCLSHVPVLLSLEIKDYASPNIVLLLFMLVVVQSGDVFAYLWRRTGSKIAPPRTLPSAYISIPLSTLLATCLYWITPFTPFQAALTGLMISLMGFFGNEVMRAIKRSLGIRHWGHAFSTHSVLDRLDSLCFAAPVFFHVVRYYWT
;
A
#
# COMPACT_ATOMS: atom_id res chain seq x y z
N MET A 1 13.04 -1.04 -32.85
CA MET A 1 11.62 -1.38 -32.78
C MET A 1 10.94 -0.26 -31.97
N ARG A 2 10.43 0.78 -32.63
CA ARG A 2 9.70 1.89 -32.00
C ARG A 2 8.33 1.36 -31.67
N ALA A 3 8.08 1.04 -30.40
CA ALA A 3 6.72 0.85 -29.92
C ALA A 3 6.06 2.24 -29.96
N ASP A 4 5.14 2.44 -30.88
CA ASP A 4 4.28 3.61 -30.90
C ASP A 4 3.51 3.61 -29.58
N PHE A 5 3.87 4.55 -28.73
CA PHE A 5 3.34 4.71 -27.37
C PHE A 5 1.94 5.35 -27.46
N TYR A 6 0.96 4.55 -27.86
CA TYR A 6 -0.44 4.93 -27.64
C TYR A 6 -0.76 4.69 -26.16
N LEU A 7 -0.87 5.77 -25.40
CA LEU A 7 -1.47 5.72 -24.08
C LEU A 7 -2.91 5.21 -24.27
N PRO A 8 -3.29 4.02 -23.79
CA PRO A 8 -4.65 3.56 -23.96
C PRO A 8 -5.60 4.60 -23.40
N ALA A 9 -6.64 4.97 -24.11
CA ALA A 9 -7.55 6.05 -23.73
C ALA A 9 -8.07 5.88 -22.28
N THR A 10 -8.33 4.65 -21.87
CA THR A 10 -8.73 4.32 -20.49
C THR A 10 -7.69 4.72 -19.43
N VAL A 11 -6.41 4.48 -19.67
CA VAL A 11 -5.33 4.88 -18.73
C VAL A 11 -5.24 6.40 -18.65
N GLY A 12 -5.32 7.09 -19.79
CA GLY A 12 -5.33 8.56 -19.85
C GLY A 12 -6.50 9.16 -19.08
N ILE A 13 -7.70 8.61 -19.23
CA ILE A 13 -8.90 9.07 -18.50
C ILE A 13 -8.73 8.89 -16.99
N VAL A 14 -8.22 7.74 -16.54
CA VAL A 14 -8.01 7.47 -15.10
C VAL A 14 -6.98 8.43 -14.51
N PHE A 15 -5.81 8.61 -15.14
CA PHE A 15 -4.84 9.57 -14.68
C PHE A 15 -5.38 11.00 -14.68
N PHE A 16 -6.10 11.40 -15.72
CA PHE A 16 -6.75 12.71 -15.78
C PHE A 16 -7.73 12.89 -14.61
N GLY A 17 -8.57 11.90 -14.31
CA GLY A 17 -9.47 11.92 -13.17
C GLY A 17 -8.73 12.08 -11.84
N ILE A 18 -7.63 11.33 -11.65
CA ILE A 18 -6.78 11.45 -10.45
C ILE A 18 -6.16 12.87 -10.35
N PHE A 19 -5.63 13.40 -11.46
CA PHE A 19 -5.07 14.75 -11.49
C PHE A 19 -6.12 15.83 -11.16
N CYS A 20 -7.32 15.73 -11.71
CA CYS A 20 -8.44 16.63 -11.39
C CYS A 20 -8.80 16.55 -9.90
N ALA A 21 -8.93 15.35 -9.34
CA ALA A 21 -9.23 15.16 -7.92
C ALA A 21 -8.14 15.75 -7.03
N LEU A 22 -6.86 15.54 -7.35
CA LEU A 22 -5.73 16.10 -6.61
C LEU A 22 -5.66 17.63 -6.74
N ALA A 23 -5.95 18.18 -7.92
CA ALA A 23 -6.01 19.63 -8.13
C ALA A 23 -7.13 20.26 -7.28
N LEU A 24 -8.32 19.68 -7.28
CA LEU A 24 -9.43 20.12 -6.42
C LEU A 24 -9.08 20.03 -4.94
N ALA A 25 -8.47 18.94 -4.50
CA ALA A 25 -8.01 18.76 -3.12
C ALA A 25 -6.95 19.80 -2.72
N SER A 26 -6.03 20.13 -3.64
CA SER A 26 -5.00 21.16 -3.45
C SER A 26 -5.60 22.55 -3.36
N LEU A 27 -6.57 22.87 -4.25
CA LEU A 27 -7.28 24.15 -4.23
C LEU A 27 -8.08 24.33 -2.93
N ALA A 28 -8.79 23.29 -2.50
CA ALA A 28 -9.50 23.28 -1.23
C ALA A 28 -8.55 23.54 -0.04
N GLY A 29 -7.43 22.81 0.01
CA GLY A 29 -6.41 23.00 1.06
C GLY A 29 -5.87 24.43 1.11
N LYS A 30 -5.46 24.99 -0.04
CA LYS A 30 -4.98 26.38 -0.16
C LYS A 30 -6.05 27.42 0.17
N TYR A 31 -7.30 27.17 -0.21
CA TYR A 31 -8.42 28.06 0.12
C TYR A 31 -8.61 28.15 1.64
N TYR A 32 -8.65 27.03 2.35
CA TYR A 32 -8.79 27.01 3.80
C TYR A 32 -7.57 27.60 4.51
N GLU A 33 -6.36 27.38 3.99
CA GLU A 33 -5.13 27.99 4.49
C GLU A 33 -5.19 29.52 4.40
N ARG A 34 -5.57 30.08 3.26
CA ARG A 34 -5.75 31.53 3.07
C ARG A 34 -6.85 32.12 3.96
N LYS A 35 -7.94 31.38 4.15
CA LYS A 35 -9.07 31.83 4.98
C LYS A 35 -8.71 31.92 6.47
N GLN A 36 -7.77 31.07 6.95
CA GLN A 36 -7.34 31.05 8.35
C GLN A 36 -6.21 32.07 8.64
N GLY A 37 -5.56 32.63 7.63
CA GLY A 37 -4.52 33.64 7.79
C GLY A 37 -3.27 33.12 8.50
N PHE A 38 -2.78 33.83 9.52
CA PHE A 38 -1.53 33.48 10.21
C PHE A 38 -1.63 32.26 11.13
N ASP A 39 -2.81 31.87 11.59
CA ASP A 39 -3.01 30.75 12.51
C ASP A 39 -3.65 29.55 11.80
N VAL A 40 -2.89 28.95 10.87
CA VAL A 40 -3.33 27.79 10.09
C VAL A 40 -3.46 26.57 11.00
N SER A 41 -4.66 26.03 11.08
CA SER A 41 -4.93 24.84 11.91
C SER A 41 -4.07 23.63 11.48
N ASN A 42 -3.70 22.79 12.44
CA ASN A 42 -2.95 21.56 12.18
C ASN A 42 -3.66 20.65 11.17
N MET A 43 -5.01 20.73 11.11
CA MET A 43 -5.82 19.99 10.16
C MET A 43 -5.46 20.36 8.70
N VAL A 44 -5.38 21.65 8.38
CA VAL A 44 -5.08 22.12 7.02
C VAL A 44 -3.64 21.79 6.66
N LYS A 45 -2.70 21.90 7.60
CA LYS A 45 -1.30 21.50 7.39
C LYS A 45 -1.17 20.01 7.07
N GLU A 46 -1.84 19.15 7.85
CA GLU A 46 -1.85 17.69 7.61
C GLU A 46 -2.51 17.33 6.28
N TRP A 47 -3.62 18.01 5.93
CA TRP A 47 -4.28 17.82 4.63
C TRP A 47 -3.34 18.17 3.47
N ASN A 48 -2.74 19.34 3.49
CA ASN A 48 -1.83 19.78 2.43
C ASN A 48 -0.61 18.84 2.31
N ALA A 49 -0.06 18.36 3.43
CA ALA A 49 1.02 17.37 3.43
C ALA A 49 0.60 16.03 2.82
N ARG A 50 -0.64 15.58 3.06
CA ARG A 50 -1.18 14.35 2.44
C ARG A 50 -1.35 14.53 0.94
N VAL A 51 -1.96 15.62 0.50
CA VAL A 51 -2.18 15.93 -0.92
C VAL A 51 -0.83 16.04 -1.65
N ALA A 52 0.17 16.68 -1.05
CA ALA A 52 1.52 16.75 -1.61
C ALA A 52 2.15 15.36 -1.78
N SER A 53 2.00 14.47 -0.79
CA SER A 53 2.48 13.08 -0.91
C SER A 53 1.78 12.32 -2.02
N TRP A 54 0.49 12.53 -2.23
CA TRP A 54 -0.27 11.88 -3.31
C TRP A 54 0.14 12.38 -4.69
N TRP A 55 0.48 13.66 -4.83
CA TRP A 55 1.09 14.17 -6.06
C TRP A 55 2.39 13.42 -6.39
N VAL A 56 3.27 13.26 -5.41
CA VAL A 56 4.54 12.52 -5.60
C VAL A 56 4.27 11.08 -6.02
N ILE A 57 3.37 10.36 -5.32
CA ILE A 57 3.03 8.97 -5.65
C ILE A 57 2.45 8.88 -7.07
N THR A 58 1.52 9.77 -7.44
CA THR A 58 0.87 9.75 -8.75
C THR A 58 1.89 10.04 -9.86
N ILE A 59 2.79 10.99 -9.66
CA ILE A 59 3.85 11.31 -10.64
C ILE A 59 4.81 10.13 -10.78
N LEU A 60 5.23 9.50 -9.67
CA LEU A 60 6.09 8.31 -9.70
C LEU A 60 5.42 7.15 -10.44
N LEU A 61 4.14 6.90 -10.20
CA LEU A 61 3.38 5.88 -10.92
C LEU A 61 3.28 6.19 -12.41
N LEU A 62 3.05 7.45 -12.77
CA LEU A 62 2.99 7.86 -14.18
C LEU A 62 4.34 7.68 -14.87
N VAL A 63 5.43 8.11 -14.25
CA VAL A 63 6.79 7.97 -14.80
C VAL A 63 7.16 6.49 -14.96
N THR A 64 6.89 5.67 -13.94
CA THR A 64 7.20 4.24 -14.00
C THR A 64 6.31 3.49 -14.97
N PHE A 65 5.07 3.95 -15.17
CA PHE A 65 4.22 3.45 -16.26
C PHE A 65 4.84 3.67 -17.64
N TRP A 66 5.42 4.85 -17.88
CA TRP A 66 6.12 5.17 -19.13
C TRP A 66 7.35 4.28 -19.38
N ILE A 67 8.05 3.89 -18.31
CA ILE A 67 9.17 2.94 -18.38
C ILE A 67 8.66 1.51 -18.66
N GLY A 68 7.38 1.24 -18.34
CA GLY A 68 6.73 -0.05 -18.50
C GLY A 68 6.81 -0.93 -17.26
N ARG A 69 6.54 -2.25 -17.44
CA ARG A 69 6.47 -3.23 -16.36
C ARG A 69 7.72 -3.25 -15.47
N GLY A 70 8.91 -3.18 -16.08
CA GLY A 70 10.18 -3.16 -15.35
C GLY A 70 10.31 -1.95 -14.44
N GLY A 71 9.88 -0.77 -14.89
CA GLY A 71 9.85 0.46 -14.09
C GLY A 71 8.92 0.35 -12.88
N MET A 72 7.73 -0.22 -13.06
CA MET A 72 6.79 -0.47 -11.96
C MET A 72 7.36 -1.45 -10.93
N ILE A 73 7.98 -2.54 -11.37
CA ILE A 73 8.63 -3.49 -10.46
C ILE A 73 9.77 -2.81 -9.70
N ALA A 74 10.61 -2.03 -10.37
CA ALA A 74 11.70 -1.29 -9.73
C ALA A 74 11.20 -0.28 -8.68
N LEU A 75 10.09 0.43 -8.96
CA LEU A 75 9.45 1.31 -7.98
C LEU A 75 9.04 0.55 -6.71
N PHE A 76 8.40 -0.60 -6.85
CA PHE A 76 7.95 -1.38 -5.71
C PHE A 76 9.10 -2.12 -5.00
N VAL A 77 10.18 -2.46 -5.68
CA VAL A 77 11.46 -2.89 -5.04
C VAL A 77 11.98 -1.79 -4.14
N ALA A 78 12.08 -0.56 -4.65
CA ALA A 78 12.53 0.59 -3.86
C ALA A 78 11.59 0.90 -2.69
N ALA A 79 10.27 0.83 -2.91
CA ALA A 79 9.27 1.00 -1.85
C ALA A 79 9.38 -0.08 -0.77
N SER A 80 9.53 -1.36 -1.15
CA SER A 80 9.72 -2.46 -0.20
C SER A 80 11.02 -2.33 0.58
N PHE A 81 12.11 -1.91 -0.08
CA PHE A 81 13.38 -1.64 0.59
C PHE A 81 13.24 -0.50 1.61
N ALA A 82 12.61 0.62 1.22
CA ALA A 82 12.41 1.75 2.10
C ALA A 82 11.52 1.41 3.30
N THR A 83 10.39 0.74 3.07
CA THR A 83 9.45 0.32 4.12
C THR A 83 10.04 -0.72 5.05
N LEU A 84 10.82 -1.70 4.53
CA LEU A 84 11.53 -2.66 5.36
C LEU A 84 12.57 -1.97 6.24
N ARG A 85 13.32 -1.02 5.69
CA ARG A 85 14.29 -0.22 6.45
C ARG A 85 13.61 0.59 7.54
N GLU A 86 12.49 1.26 7.24
CA GLU A 86 11.71 2.00 8.24
C GLU A 86 11.22 1.06 9.35
N PHE A 87 10.64 -0.08 9.00
CA PHE A 87 10.13 -1.05 9.97
C PHE A 87 11.24 -1.59 10.88
N ILE A 88 12.32 -2.10 10.29
CA ILE A 88 13.44 -2.70 11.03
C ILE A 88 14.15 -1.69 11.93
N SER A 89 14.23 -0.41 11.54
CA SER A 89 14.86 0.63 12.36
C SER A 89 14.19 0.81 13.75
N HIS A 90 12.91 0.44 13.88
CA HIS A 90 12.17 0.50 15.15
C HIS A 90 12.17 -0.83 15.92
N VAL A 91 12.51 -1.93 15.26
CA VAL A 91 12.48 -3.28 15.85
C VAL A 91 13.85 -3.75 16.28
N TYR A 92 14.90 -3.34 15.55
CA TYR A 92 16.25 -3.80 15.75
C TYR A 92 16.87 -3.30 17.07
N ARG A 93 17.38 -4.21 17.89
CA ARG A 93 18.06 -3.88 19.16
C ARG A 93 19.33 -4.69 19.46
N ASN A 94 19.67 -5.73 18.66
CA ASN A 94 20.80 -6.61 19.02
C ASN A 94 21.64 -6.99 17.81
N ARG A 95 22.96 -7.14 18.01
CA ARG A 95 23.91 -7.60 17.00
C ARG A 95 23.62 -9.00 16.48
N ALA A 96 23.02 -9.87 17.31
CA ALA A 96 22.63 -11.23 16.90
C ALA A 96 21.60 -11.27 15.76
N ASP A 97 20.85 -10.18 15.52
CA ASP A 97 19.85 -10.12 14.46
C ASP A 97 20.43 -9.68 13.09
N HIS A 98 21.70 -9.23 13.06
CA HIS A 98 22.29 -8.67 11.83
C HIS A 98 22.24 -9.63 10.64
N LEU A 99 22.57 -10.91 10.85
CA LEU A 99 22.57 -11.90 9.78
C LEU A 99 21.15 -12.13 9.24
N THR A 100 20.18 -12.25 10.13
CA THR A 100 18.77 -12.44 9.78
C THR A 100 18.23 -11.22 8.99
N ILE A 101 18.57 -10.02 9.44
CA ILE A 101 18.17 -8.77 8.75
C ILE A 101 18.88 -8.65 7.39
N ALA A 102 20.17 -8.93 7.32
CA ALA A 102 20.90 -8.92 6.06
C ALA A 102 20.28 -9.88 5.03
N LEU A 103 19.88 -11.07 5.47
CA LEU A 103 19.17 -12.04 4.62
C LEU A 103 17.83 -11.48 4.10
N CYS A 104 17.09 -10.74 4.92
CA CYS A 104 15.84 -10.11 4.47
C CYS A 104 16.06 -9.09 3.34
N PHE A 105 17.12 -8.24 3.44
CA PHE A 105 17.42 -7.22 2.46
C PHE A 105 18.09 -7.75 1.20
N TYR A 106 19.07 -8.65 1.35
CA TYR A 106 19.95 -9.04 0.24
C TYR A 106 19.53 -10.34 -0.45
N ILE A 107 18.69 -11.15 0.19
CA ILE A 107 18.25 -12.43 -0.38
C ILE A 107 16.72 -12.43 -0.55
N LEU A 108 15.94 -12.27 0.51
CA LEU A 108 14.50 -12.43 0.41
C LEU A 108 13.83 -11.36 -0.45
N LEU A 109 14.23 -10.10 -0.32
CA LEU A 109 13.66 -9.01 -1.12
C LEU A 109 13.98 -9.18 -2.62
N PRO A 110 15.23 -9.34 -3.07
CA PRO A 110 15.52 -9.56 -4.48
C PRO A 110 14.88 -10.83 -5.04
N LEU A 111 14.89 -11.94 -4.28
CA LEU A 111 14.34 -13.21 -4.71
C LEU A 111 12.81 -13.14 -4.89
N GLN A 112 12.11 -12.46 -3.99
CA GLN A 112 10.66 -12.24 -4.12
C GLN A 112 10.33 -11.49 -5.41
N TYR A 113 11.05 -10.42 -5.72
CA TYR A 113 10.85 -9.65 -6.94
C TYR A 113 11.38 -10.31 -8.20
N TYR A 114 12.37 -11.19 -8.09
CA TYR A 114 12.77 -12.07 -9.18
C TYR A 114 11.63 -12.99 -9.61
N PHE A 115 10.86 -13.56 -8.67
CA PHE A 115 9.69 -14.37 -9.00
C PHE A 115 8.55 -13.55 -9.61
N VAL A 116 8.41 -12.27 -9.25
CA VAL A 116 7.51 -11.34 -9.95
C VAL A 116 7.95 -11.11 -11.40
N LEU A 117 9.26 -10.91 -11.64
CA LEU A 117 9.81 -10.69 -12.99
C LEU A 117 9.63 -11.91 -13.89
N THR A 118 9.85 -13.11 -13.36
CA THR A 118 9.78 -14.38 -14.11
C THR A 118 8.37 -14.96 -14.19
N ASN A 119 7.34 -14.32 -13.58
CA ASN A 119 5.97 -14.83 -13.48
C ASN A 119 5.86 -16.20 -12.80
N TRP A 120 6.79 -16.53 -11.92
CA TRP A 120 6.76 -17.80 -11.19
C TRP A 120 5.84 -17.68 -9.96
N PHE A 121 4.53 -17.61 -10.22
CA PHE A 121 3.52 -17.35 -9.20
C PHE A 121 3.49 -18.37 -8.06
N SER A 122 3.79 -19.64 -8.30
CA SER A 122 3.80 -20.67 -7.26
C SER A 122 4.87 -20.38 -6.21
N MET A 123 6.11 -20.08 -6.62
CA MET A 123 7.19 -19.70 -5.71
C MET A 123 6.97 -18.31 -5.11
N PHE A 124 6.47 -17.37 -5.88
CA PHE A 124 6.12 -16.04 -5.42
C PHE A 124 5.19 -16.07 -4.19
N THR A 125 4.16 -16.91 -4.21
CA THR A 125 3.16 -16.98 -3.14
C THR A 125 3.64 -17.74 -1.91
N VAL A 126 4.61 -18.63 -2.04
CA VAL A 126 5.06 -19.55 -0.97
C VAL A 126 6.38 -19.12 -0.34
N LEU A 127 7.24 -18.37 -1.06
CA LEU A 127 8.58 -18.01 -0.59
C LEU A 127 8.56 -17.39 0.82
N ILE A 128 7.79 -16.34 1.03
CA ILE A 128 7.81 -15.63 2.32
C ILE A 128 6.95 -16.32 3.37
N PRO A 129 5.67 -16.67 3.12
CA PRO A 129 4.83 -17.23 4.17
C PRO A 129 5.24 -18.63 4.61
N VAL A 130 5.99 -19.36 3.81
CA VAL A 130 6.45 -20.71 4.18
C VAL A 130 7.97 -20.75 4.37
N TYR A 131 8.73 -20.54 3.30
CA TYR A 131 10.19 -20.74 3.37
C TYR A 131 10.89 -19.71 4.26
N ALA A 132 10.62 -18.43 4.07
CA ALA A 132 11.23 -17.41 4.91
C ALA A 132 10.73 -17.51 6.36
N PHE A 133 9.43 -17.79 6.55
CA PHE A 133 8.83 -17.93 7.87
C PHE A 133 9.51 -19.05 8.70
N LEU A 134 9.89 -20.16 8.08
CA LEU A 134 10.61 -21.26 8.73
C LEU A 134 12.11 -21.01 8.83
N LEU A 135 12.73 -20.39 7.82
CA LEU A 135 14.17 -20.20 7.74
C LEU A 135 14.67 -19.13 8.72
N LEU A 136 13.94 -18.02 8.89
CA LEU A 136 14.37 -16.91 9.74
C LEU A 136 14.59 -17.32 11.21
N PRO A 137 13.68 -18.09 11.88
CA PRO A 137 13.92 -18.62 13.22
C PRO A 137 15.13 -19.54 13.29
N ILE A 138 15.38 -20.39 12.27
CA ILE A 138 16.52 -21.31 12.24
C ILE A 138 17.83 -20.51 12.24
N ILE A 139 17.97 -19.55 11.33
CA ILE A 139 19.16 -18.70 11.24
C ILE A 139 19.39 -17.94 12.53
N ARG A 140 18.32 -17.42 13.12
CA ARG A 140 18.41 -16.68 14.35
C ARG A 140 18.83 -17.57 15.54
N ASN A 141 18.32 -18.81 15.61
CA ASN A 141 18.74 -19.77 16.64
C ASN A 141 20.24 -20.07 16.53
N MET A 142 20.78 -20.16 15.31
CA MET A 142 22.21 -20.36 15.06
C MET A 142 23.08 -19.18 15.56
N ALA A 143 22.53 -17.99 15.70
CA ALA A 143 23.24 -16.84 16.27
C ALA A 143 23.47 -16.92 17.79
N GLY A 144 22.89 -17.92 18.48
CA GLY A 144 23.20 -18.28 19.86
C GLY A 144 22.65 -17.35 20.95
N ASP A 145 21.79 -16.39 20.63
CA ASP A 145 21.17 -15.50 21.61
C ASP A 145 19.69 -15.85 21.84
N PRO A 146 19.35 -16.57 22.93
CA PRO A 146 17.97 -16.96 23.21
C PRO A 146 17.11 -15.83 23.78
N SER A 147 17.69 -14.66 24.08
CA SER A 147 16.96 -13.55 24.70
C SER A 147 15.83 -13.05 23.80
N GLN A 148 14.61 -13.03 24.34
CA GLN A 148 13.41 -12.59 23.64
C GLN A 148 13.29 -13.21 22.23
N PHE A 149 13.68 -14.48 22.08
CA PHE A 149 13.76 -15.18 20.79
C PHE A 149 12.45 -15.07 20.00
N PHE A 150 11.32 -15.39 20.62
CA PHE A 150 10.02 -15.39 19.96
C PHE A 150 9.57 -13.98 19.57
N ASP A 151 9.66 -13.00 20.47
CA ASP A 151 9.24 -11.62 20.21
C ASP A 151 10.04 -10.98 19.06
N ARG A 152 11.36 -11.12 19.10
CA ARG A 152 12.24 -10.53 18.07
C ARG A 152 12.09 -11.24 16.72
N THR A 153 11.91 -12.57 16.71
CA THR A 153 11.67 -13.35 15.49
C THR A 153 10.33 -12.95 14.86
N ALA A 154 9.27 -12.91 15.67
CA ALA A 154 7.95 -12.52 15.20
C ALA A 154 7.94 -11.10 14.60
N LYS A 155 8.63 -10.15 15.21
CA LYS A 155 8.75 -8.79 14.66
C LYS A 155 9.42 -8.76 13.29
N ILE A 156 10.50 -9.52 13.09
CA ILE A 156 11.19 -9.61 11.78
C ILE A 156 10.26 -10.28 10.76
N GLN A 157 9.62 -11.40 11.11
CA GLN A 157 8.68 -12.10 10.22
C GLN A 157 7.51 -11.20 9.80
N TRP A 158 6.91 -10.45 10.73
CA TRP A 158 5.87 -9.47 10.42
C TRP A 158 6.39 -8.35 9.53
N GLY A 159 7.59 -7.85 9.78
CA GLY A 159 8.23 -6.85 8.92
C GLY A 159 8.37 -7.33 7.47
N VAL A 160 8.92 -8.51 7.27
CA VAL A 160 9.10 -9.12 5.94
C VAL A 160 7.73 -9.37 5.26
N MET A 161 6.75 -9.86 6.02
CA MET A 161 5.40 -10.11 5.51
C MET A 161 4.74 -8.82 4.99
N ILE A 162 4.77 -7.74 5.79
CA ILE A 162 4.12 -6.49 5.43
C ILE A 162 4.88 -5.78 4.30
N THR A 163 6.21 -5.66 4.41
CA THR A 163 6.99 -4.76 3.56
C THR A 163 7.49 -5.40 2.26
N ILE A 164 7.67 -6.73 2.23
CA ILE A 164 8.12 -7.42 1.02
C ILE A 164 6.95 -8.18 0.39
N TYR A 165 6.35 -9.13 1.13
CA TYR A 165 5.31 -10.00 0.57
C TYR A 165 4.09 -9.21 0.13
N CYS A 166 3.48 -8.45 1.03
CA CYS A 166 2.25 -7.73 0.72
C CYS A 166 2.46 -6.68 -0.38
N LEU A 167 3.54 -5.89 -0.34
CA LEU A 167 3.80 -4.87 -1.35
C LEU A 167 4.15 -5.46 -2.72
N SER A 168 4.80 -6.62 -2.79
CA SER A 168 5.12 -7.27 -4.05
C SER A 168 3.87 -7.72 -4.83
N HIS A 169 2.71 -7.84 -4.17
CA HIS A 169 1.44 -8.15 -4.84
C HIS A 169 0.91 -7.01 -5.70
N VAL A 170 1.39 -5.78 -5.50
CA VAL A 170 0.96 -4.64 -6.33
C VAL A 170 1.51 -4.76 -7.77
N PRO A 171 2.82 -4.82 -8.00
CA PRO A 171 3.34 -4.93 -9.35
C PRO A 171 3.04 -6.28 -10.03
N VAL A 172 2.82 -7.36 -9.28
CA VAL A 172 2.47 -8.65 -9.86
C VAL A 172 1.09 -8.65 -10.52
N LEU A 173 0.18 -7.73 -10.15
CA LEU A 173 -1.09 -7.52 -10.88
C LEU A 173 -0.88 -7.25 -12.36
N LEU A 174 0.22 -6.59 -12.74
CA LEU A 174 0.55 -6.30 -14.14
C LEU A 174 0.84 -7.55 -14.97
N SER A 175 1.08 -8.67 -14.32
CA SER A 175 1.45 -9.95 -14.94
C SER A 175 0.27 -10.90 -15.12
N LEU A 176 -0.93 -10.52 -14.70
CA LEU A 176 -2.12 -11.35 -14.85
C LEU A 176 -2.60 -11.35 -16.31
N GLU A 177 -2.99 -12.51 -16.81
CA GLU A 177 -3.64 -12.67 -18.10
C GLU A 177 -5.14 -12.81 -17.87
N ILE A 178 -5.88 -11.71 -18.04
CA ILE A 178 -7.32 -11.65 -17.79
C ILE A 178 -8.06 -11.85 -19.09
N LYS A 179 -8.93 -12.87 -19.13
CA LYS A 179 -9.76 -13.18 -20.29
C LYS A 179 -10.70 -12.02 -20.61
N ASP A 180 -10.85 -11.73 -21.91
CA ASP A 180 -11.78 -10.73 -22.44
C ASP A 180 -11.56 -9.29 -21.90
N TYR A 181 -10.38 -8.99 -21.33
CA TYR A 181 -10.04 -7.66 -20.85
C TYR A 181 -9.07 -6.95 -21.78
N ALA A 182 -9.59 -5.99 -22.55
CA ALA A 182 -8.82 -5.25 -23.56
C ALA A 182 -7.95 -4.13 -22.96
N SER A 183 -8.19 -3.70 -21.72
CA SER A 183 -7.43 -2.62 -21.09
C SER A 183 -6.15 -3.16 -20.44
N PRO A 184 -5.06 -2.35 -20.39
CA PRO A 184 -3.85 -2.77 -19.68
C PRO A 184 -4.10 -3.01 -18.20
N ASN A 185 -3.44 -4.02 -17.61
CA ASN A 185 -3.58 -4.37 -16.21
C ASN A 185 -3.20 -3.26 -15.21
N ILE A 186 -2.48 -2.22 -15.66
CA ILE A 186 -2.23 -1.02 -14.86
C ILE A 186 -3.53 -0.36 -14.40
N VAL A 187 -4.61 -0.46 -15.17
CA VAL A 187 -5.92 0.10 -14.82
C VAL A 187 -6.48 -0.60 -13.57
N LEU A 188 -6.28 -1.91 -13.43
CA LEU A 188 -6.64 -2.66 -12.22
C LEU A 188 -5.81 -2.24 -11.01
N LEU A 189 -4.52 -2.01 -11.21
CA LEU A 189 -3.65 -1.49 -10.17
C LEU A 189 -4.12 -0.10 -9.72
N LEU A 190 -4.41 0.80 -10.68
CA LEU A 190 -4.92 2.14 -10.37
C LEU A 190 -6.30 2.07 -9.72
N PHE A 191 -7.19 1.20 -10.17
CA PHE A 191 -8.48 0.95 -9.52
C PHE A 191 -8.30 0.58 -8.04
N MET A 192 -7.46 -0.40 -7.74
CA MET A 192 -7.17 -0.81 -6.37
C MET A 192 -6.61 0.35 -5.55
N LEU A 193 -5.62 1.09 -6.08
CA LEU A 193 -5.03 2.24 -5.39
C LEU A 193 -6.06 3.33 -5.11
N VAL A 194 -6.90 3.69 -6.08
CA VAL A 194 -7.93 4.72 -5.92
C VAL A 194 -8.94 4.31 -4.85
N VAL A 195 -9.39 3.05 -4.84
CA VAL A 195 -10.36 2.56 -3.84
C VAL A 195 -9.74 2.56 -2.44
N VAL A 196 -8.52 2.04 -2.27
CA VAL A 196 -7.81 2.05 -0.98
C VAL A 196 -7.63 3.47 -0.46
N GLN A 197 -7.09 4.36 -1.30
CA GLN A 197 -6.78 5.73 -0.90
C GLN A 197 -8.05 6.55 -0.61
N SER A 198 -9.14 6.33 -1.37
CA SER A 198 -10.42 6.97 -1.07
C SER A 198 -10.96 6.57 0.29
N GLY A 199 -10.85 5.29 0.66
CA GLY A 199 -11.21 4.80 1.99
C GLY A 199 -10.44 5.51 3.11
N ASP A 200 -9.13 5.72 2.93
CA ASP A 200 -8.29 6.45 3.87
C ASP A 200 -8.68 7.92 3.99
N VAL A 201 -9.02 8.57 2.87
CA VAL A 201 -9.51 9.96 2.86
C VAL A 201 -10.84 10.07 3.59
N PHE A 202 -11.81 9.21 3.27
CA PHE A 202 -13.13 9.26 3.90
C PHE A 202 -13.03 8.96 5.40
N ALA A 203 -12.21 7.99 5.81
CA ALA A 203 -11.95 7.73 7.23
C ALA A 203 -11.28 8.92 7.93
N TYR A 204 -10.35 9.60 7.26
CA TYR A 204 -9.70 10.80 7.80
C TYR A 204 -10.69 11.95 7.99
N LEU A 205 -11.48 12.27 6.96
CA LEU A 205 -12.47 13.34 6.99
C LEU A 205 -13.52 13.09 8.08
N TRP A 206 -14.01 11.86 8.19
CA TRP A 206 -14.98 11.49 9.22
C TRP A 206 -14.44 11.65 10.64
N ARG A 207 -13.24 11.20 10.90
CA ARG A 207 -12.61 11.35 12.23
C ARG A 207 -12.46 12.80 12.65
N ARG A 208 -12.37 13.72 11.71
CA ARG A 208 -12.21 15.15 11.97
C ARG A 208 -13.54 15.88 12.13
N THR A 209 -14.56 15.52 11.38
CA THR A 209 -15.90 16.14 11.44
C THR A 209 -16.82 15.49 12.47
N GLY A 210 -16.75 14.17 12.62
CA GLY A 210 -17.61 13.39 13.51
C GLY A 210 -17.19 13.37 14.99
N SER A 211 -16.00 13.87 15.31
CA SER A 211 -15.38 13.81 16.65
C SER A 211 -16.16 14.54 17.77
N LYS A 212 -17.14 15.37 17.45
CA LYS A 212 -17.99 16.04 18.44
C LYS A 212 -19.12 15.15 19.00
N ILE A 213 -19.40 14.01 18.36
CA ILE A 213 -20.59 13.19 18.63
C ILE A 213 -20.24 11.79 19.17
N ALA A 214 -19.03 11.30 18.97
CA ALA A 214 -18.61 9.95 19.38
C ALA A 214 -17.22 9.92 20.03
N PRO A 215 -17.00 9.03 21.04
CA PRO A 215 -15.67 8.83 21.62
C PRO A 215 -14.67 8.39 20.53
N PRO A 216 -13.35 8.55 20.76
CA PRO A 216 -12.30 8.27 19.76
C PRO A 216 -12.12 6.76 19.50
N ARG A 217 -13.21 6.09 19.11
CA ARG A 217 -13.20 4.70 18.67
C ARG A 217 -13.03 4.66 17.15
N THR A 218 -12.22 3.76 16.68
CA THR A 218 -11.89 3.60 15.25
C THR A 218 -13.06 3.10 14.42
N LEU A 219 -13.95 2.30 15.00
CA LEU A 219 -15.11 1.71 14.34
C LEU A 219 -16.09 2.71 13.68
N PRO A 220 -16.43 3.87 14.26
CA PRO A 220 -17.35 4.81 13.61
C PRO A 220 -16.89 5.28 12.23
N SER A 221 -15.58 5.38 11.99
CA SER A 221 -15.09 5.78 10.67
C SER A 221 -15.28 4.69 9.61
N ALA A 222 -15.32 3.41 10.00
CA ALA A 222 -15.55 2.27 9.10
C ALA A 222 -16.95 2.34 8.46
N TYR A 223 -17.97 2.70 9.25
CA TYR A 223 -19.36 2.75 8.77
C TYR A 223 -19.58 3.72 7.62
N ILE A 224 -18.70 4.67 7.42
CA ILE A 224 -18.79 5.65 6.34
C ILE A 224 -17.73 5.43 5.28
N SER A 225 -16.47 5.17 5.68
CA SER A 225 -15.39 5.01 4.71
C SER A 225 -15.58 3.76 3.83
N ILE A 226 -16.02 2.64 4.40
CA ILE A 226 -16.19 1.39 3.65
C ILE A 226 -17.32 1.51 2.62
N PRO A 227 -18.57 1.91 2.97
CA PRO A 227 -19.62 2.04 1.97
C PRO A 227 -19.30 3.08 0.89
N LEU A 228 -18.68 4.20 1.26
CA LEU A 228 -18.39 5.28 0.31
C LEU A 228 -17.28 4.91 -0.68
N SER A 229 -16.22 4.21 -0.23
CA SER A 229 -15.20 3.68 -1.13
C SER A 229 -15.70 2.50 -1.97
N THR A 230 -16.62 1.68 -1.45
CA THR A 230 -17.30 0.63 -2.21
C THR A 230 -18.18 1.25 -3.31
N LEU A 231 -18.93 2.31 -2.99
CA LEU A 231 -19.71 3.03 -3.99
C LEU A 231 -18.83 3.61 -5.09
N LEU A 232 -17.70 4.22 -4.72
CA LEU A 232 -16.73 4.72 -5.69
C LEU A 232 -16.20 3.60 -6.59
N ALA A 233 -15.84 2.44 -6.02
CA ALA A 233 -15.42 1.27 -6.77
C ALA A 233 -16.50 0.80 -7.75
N THR A 234 -17.76 0.78 -7.31
CA THR A 234 -18.89 0.44 -8.17
C THR A 234 -19.07 1.45 -9.31
N CYS A 235 -18.91 2.73 -9.05
CA CYS A 235 -18.95 3.76 -10.11
C CYS A 235 -17.82 3.61 -11.13
N LEU A 236 -16.69 3.02 -10.74
CA LEU A 236 -15.53 2.79 -11.61
C LEU A 236 -15.57 1.44 -12.34
N TYR A 237 -16.68 0.67 -12.31
CA TYR A 237 -16.77 -0.67 -12.92
C TYR A 237 -16.36 -0.68 -14.40
N TRP A 238 -16.67 0.37 -15.16
CA TRP A 238 -16.43 0.49 -16.59
C TRP A 238 -14.94 0.49 -17.00
N ILE A 239 -14.02 0.75 -16.07
CA ILE A 239 -12.56 0.66 -16.34
C ILE A 239 -12.00 -0.73 -16.00
N THR A 240 -12.78 -1.61 -15.40
CA THR A 240 -12.36 -2.91 -14.90
C THR A 240 -13.01 -4.04 -15.72
N PRO A 241 -12.54 -5.29 -15.66
CA PRO A 241 -13.21 -6.44 -16.26
C PRO A 241 -14.47 -6.88 -15.50
N PHE A 242 -14.86 -6.13 -14.46
CA PHE A 242 -15.91 -6.54 -13.52
C PHE A 242 -17.29 -6.03 -13.98
N THR A 243 -18.32 -6.85 -13.75
CA THR A 243 -19.69 -6.35 -13.76
C THR A 243 -19.92 -5.38 -12.59
N PRO A 244 -20.96 -4.51 -12.62
CA PRO A 244 -21.22 -3.57 -11.51
C PRO A 244 -21.31 -4.26 -10.14
N PHE A 245 -21.91 -5.45 -10.08
CA PHE A 245 -22.02 -6.24 -8.85
C PHE A 245 -20.66 -6.79 -8.39
N GLN A 246 -19.84 -7.30 -9.31
CA GLN A 246 -18.48 -7.76 -9.02
C GLN A 246 -17.58 -6.60 -8.58
N ALA A 247 -17.71 -5.42 -9.22
CA ALA A 247 -16.99 -4.21 -8.81
C ALA A 247 -17.39 -3.76 -7.40
N ALA A 248 -18.67 -3.90 -7.02
CA ALA A 248 -19.12 -3.64 -5.67
C ALA A 248 -18.49 -4.62 -4.66
N LEU A 249 -18.49 -5.92 -4.96
CA LEU A 249 -17.90 -6.94 -4.08
C LEU A 249 -16.38 -6.78 -3.94
N THR A 250 -15.67 -6.59 -5.05
CA THR A 250 -14.22 -6.36 -5.02
C THR A 250 -13.88 -5.04 -4.32
N GLY A 251 -14.66 -3.99 -4.55
CA GLY A 251 -14.53 -2.71 -3.87
C GLY A 251 -14.77 -2.81 -2.36
N LEU A 252 -15.79 -3.56 -1.94
CA LEU A 252 -16.05 -3.84 -0.53
C LEU A 252 -14.88 -4.57 0.11
N MET A 253 -14.38 -5.62 -0.55
CA MET A 253 -13.24 -6.40 -0.07
C MET A 253 -11.98 -5.54 0.08
N ILE A 254 -11.64 -4.75 -0.95
CA ILE A 254 -10.49 -3.83 -0.91
C ILE A 254 -10.63 -2.83 0.24
N SER A 255 -11.82 -2.25 0.40
CA SER A 255 -12.10 -1.25 1.43
C SER A 255 -12.01 -1.82 2.85
N LEU A 256 -12.54 -3.03 3.06
CA LEU A 256 -12.44 -3.76 4.33
C LEU A 256 -10.99 -4.07 4.66
N MET A 257 -10.23 -4.64 3.70
CA MET A 257 -8.84 -5.01 3.92
C MET A 257 -7.96 -3.77 4.15
N GLY A 258 -8.17 -2.70 3.40
CA GLY A 258 -7.47 -1.42 3.62
C GLY A 258 -7.75 -0.85 5.01
N PHE A 259 -9.01 -0.84 5.43
CA PHE A 259 -9.40 -0.37 6.76
C PHE A 259 -8.76 -1.21 7.88
N PHE A 260 -8.88 -2.54 7.82
CA PHE A 260 -8.28 -3.43 8.82
C PHE A 260 -6.76 -3.39 8.78
N GLY A 261 -6.15 -3.23 7.61
CA GLY A 261 -4.72 -3.01 7.46
C GLY A 261 -4.24 -1.80 8.27
N ASN A 262 -4.90 -0.66 8.12
CA ASN A 262 -4.64 0.53 8.92
C ASN A 262 -4.79 0.29 10.43
N GLU A 263 -5.80 -0.49 10.86
CA GLU A 263 -5.99 -0.79 12.29
C GLU A 263 -4.86 -1.67 12.83
N VAL A 264 -4.45 -2.70 12.08
CA VAL A 264 -3.33 -3.57 12.46
C VAL A 264 -2.03 -2.76 12.53
N MET A 265 -1.75 -1.94 11.52
CA MET A 265 -0.54 -1.09 11.52
C MET A 265 -0.53 -0.08 12.68
N ARG A 266 -1.69 0.46 13.05
CA ARG A 266 -1.84 1.29 14.26
C ARG A 266 -1.61 0.50 15.55
N ALA A 267 -2.07 -0.75 15.61
CA ALA A 267 -1.82 -1.62 16.76
C ALA A 267 -0.33 -1.94 16.91
N ILE A 268 0.36 -2.25 15.79
CA ILE A 268 1.81 -2.48 15.77
C ILE A 268 2.56 -1.23 16.23
N LYS A 269 2.24 -0.05 15.69
CA LYS A 269 2.85 1.23 16.13
C LYS A 269 2.68 1.45 17.65
N ARG A 270 1.48 1.21 18.16
CA ARG A 270 1.21 1.32 19.61
C ARG A 270 2.03 0.33 20.44
N SER A 271 2.16 -0.91 19.98
CA SER A 271 2.96 -1.94 20.69
C SER A 271 4.46 -1.62 20.68
N LEU A 272 4.94 -0.91 19.65
CA LEU A 272 6.33 -0.44 19.56
C LEU A 272 6.55 0.91 20.27
N GLY A 273 5.51 1.55 20.80
CA GLY A 273 5.59 2.87 21.45
C GLY A 273 5.88 4.03 20.48
N ILE A 274 5.60 3.87 19.19
CA ILE A 274 5.84 4.88 18.15
C ILE A 274 4.53 5.46 17.62
N ARG A 275 4.57 6.70 17.13
CA ARG A 275 3.43 7.37 16.50
C ARG A 275 3.50 7.30 14.97
N HIS A 276 4.70 7.37 14.41
CA HIS A 276 5.01 7.35 12.98
C HIS A 276 6.22 6.47 12.73
N TRP A 277 6.30 5.85 11.54
CA TRP A 277 7.43 5.02 11.13
C TRP A 277 8.66 5.86 10.73
N GLY A 278 8.48 7.12 10.34
CA GLY A 278 9.59 8.03 10.02
C GLY A 278 10.40 8.39 11.26
N HIS A 279 11.70 8.69 11.06
CA HIS A 279 12.54 9.23 12.13
C HIS A 279 12.06 10.64 12.54
N ALA A 280 12.40 11.06 13.75
CA ALA A 280 11.93 12.31 14.38
C ALA A 280 12.07 13.60 13.52
N PHE A 281 12.90 13.58 12.49
CA PHE A 281 13.12 14.69 11.56
C PHE A 281 12.46 14.53 10.18
N SER A 282 11.83 13.39 9.88
CA SER A 282 11.15 13.13 8.60
C SER A 282 9.68 12.91 8.84
N THR A 283 8.86 13.88 8.47
CA THR A 283 7.39 13.82 8.53
C THR A 283 6.80 12.90 7.45
N HIS A 284 7.63 12.30 6.60
CA HIS A 284 7.23 11.54 5.43
C HIS A 284 7.76 10.10 5.51
N SER A 285 7.02 9.23 6.21
CA SER A 285 7.25 7.79 6.16
C SER A 285 6.59 7.18 4.92
N VAL A 286 7.32 6.32 4.20
CA VAL A 286 6.78 5.56 3.08
C VAL A 286 5.80 4.51 3.60
N LEU A 287 6.13 3.85 4.70
CA LEU A 287 5.29 2.81 5.29
C LEU A 287 3.95 3.37 5.79
N ASP A 288 3.92 4.58 6.39
CA ASP A 288 2.67 5.24 6.79
C ASP A 288 1.74 5.58 5.60
N ARG A 289 2.25 5.57 4.36
CA ARG A 289 1.47 5.83 3.14
C ARG A 289 0.97 4.57 2.46
N LEU A 290 1.61 3.43 2.76
CA LEU A 290 1.32 2.14 2.13
C LEU A 290 0.67 1.13 3.08
N ASP A 291 0.40 1.53 4.34
CA ASP A 291 -0.12 0.62 5.37
C ASP A 291 -1.47 -0.02 5.00
N SER A 292 -2.42 0.75 4.45
CA SER A 292 -3.69 0.21 3.95
C SER A 292 -3.51 -0.68 2.72
N LEU A 293 -2.55 -0.34 1.85
CA LEU A 293 -2.28 -1.09 0.63
C LEU A 293 -1.71 -2.48 0.91
N CYS A 294 -0.87 -2.60 1.97
CA CYS A 294 -0.24 -3.88 2.33
C CYS A 294 -1.25 -5.01 2.55
N PHE A 295 -2.43 -4.72 3.11
CA PHE A 295 -3.45 -5.74 3.34
C PHE A 295 -4.40 -5.92 2.15
N ALA A 296 -4.69 -4.86 1.42
CA ALA A 296 -5.60 -4.92 0.29
C ALA A 296 -4.98 -5.63 -0.93
N ALA A 297 -3.68 -5.39 -1.21
CA ALA A 297 -3.03 -5.88 -2.41
C ALA A 297 -2.98 -7.42 -2.54
N PRO A 298 -2.55 -8.19 -1.52
CA PRO A 298 -2.51 -9.66 -1.66
C PRO A 298 -3.91 -10.26 -1.82
N VAL A 299 -4.89 -9.75 -1.07
CA VAL A 299 -6.26 -10.27 -1.16
C VAL A 299 -6.86 -9.97 -2.53
N PHE A 300 -6.71 -8.75 -3.03
CA PHE A 300 -7.19 -8.37 -4.36
C PHE A 300 -6.51 -9.19 -5.45
N PHE A 301 -5.18 -9.36 -5.41
CA PHE A 301 -4.45 -10.17 -6.38
C PHE A 301 -4.97 -11.61 -6.43
N HIS A 302 -5.10 -12.27 -5.27
CA HIS A 302 -5.55 -13.66 -5.23
C HIS A 302 -6.98 -13.84 -5.70
N VAL A 303 -7.88 -12.91 -5.37
CA VAL A 303 -9.26 -12.95 -5.84
C VAL A 303 -9.34 -12.73 -7.35
N VAL A 304 -8.64 -11.71 -7.87
CA VAL A 304 -8.62 -11.46 -9.33
C VAL A 304 -8.03 -12.64 -10.07
N ARG A 305 -6.91 -13.18 -9.58
CA ARG A 305 -6.27 -14.34 -10.19
C ARG A 305 -7.15 -15.56 -10.20
N TYR A 306 -7.92 -15.82 -9.13
CA TYR A 306 -8.75 -17.01 -9.02
C TYR A 306 -9.99 -16.98 -9.92
N TYR A 307 -10.63 -15.79 -10.05
CA TYR A 307 -11.93 -15.70 -10.74
C TYR A 307 -11.83 -15.24 -12.19
N TRP A 308 -10.76 -14.56 -12.60
CA TRP A 308 -10.66 -13.91 -13.91
C TRP A 308 -9.44 -14.33 -14.76
N THR A 309 -8.50 -15.11 -14.23
CA THR A 309 -7.39 -15.70 -15.00
C THR A 309 -7.55 -17.21 -15.09
#